data_1d3cceab12d338afde859938a41cae79
#
_entry.id   1d3cceab12d338afde859938a41cae79
#
_cell.length_a   1.000
_cell.length_b   1.000
_cell.length_c   1.000
_cell.angle_alpha   90.00
_cell.angle_beta   90.00
_cell.angle_gamma   90.00
#
_symmetry.space_group_name_H-M   'P 1'
#
loop_
_entity.id
_entity.type
_entity.pdbx_description
1 polymer ?
#
loop_
_entity_poly.entity_id
_entity_poly.type
_entity_poly.pdbx_seq_one_letter_code
_entity_poly.pdbx_strand_id
1 'polypeptide(L)'
;EIPRKDIVVGDIIILETGEEIPADGELIEAISMQINESNLTGEPIIDKTTDESQFDEEATYTSNLVMRGTTVVDGHGIMKVLRVGDATEIGKVAKQSTEKSEEPTPLNVQLSKLAQFIGMVGFSVAMATFLVFFIKDALLIGSVEYNGALLNNLIGPKIISIAAILGLM
;
A
#
# COMPACT_ATOMS: atom_id res chain seq x y z
N GLU A 1 20.03 12.31 27.91
CA GLU A 1 18.82 11.66 27.38
C GLU A 1 18.47 12.33 26.06
N ILE A 2 18.36 11.55 24.97
CA ILE A 2 18.04 12.05 23.65
C ILE A 2 16.69 11.53 23.18
N PRO A 3 15.93 12.29 22.38
CA PRO A 3 14.68 11.82 21.81
C PRO A 3 14.93 10.59 20.91
N ARG A 4 13.99 9.64 20.91
CA ARG A 4 14.03 8.40 20.11
C ARG A 4 14.27 8.64 18.59
N LYS A 5 13.77 9.76 18.08
CA LYS A 5 13.92 10.15 16.67
C LYS A 5 15.35 10.57 16.28
N ASP A 6 16.18 10.89 17.26
CA ASP A 6 17.55 11.39 17.06
C ASP A 6 18.60 10.27 17.22
N ILE A 7 18.17 9.03 17.51
CA ILE A 7 19.04 7.86 17.64
C ILE A 7 19.59 7.48 16.25
N VAL A 8 20.90 7.26 16.20
CA VAL A 8 21.62 6.88 14.99
C VAL A 8 22.38 5.56 15.17
N VAL A 9 22.76 4.96 14.05
CA VAL A 9 23.58 3.73 14.05
C VAL A 9 24.94 4.04 14.69
N GLY A 10 25.33 3.18 15.63
CA GLY A 10 26.57 3.31 16.39
C GLY A 10 26.40 3.94 17.77
N ASP A 11 25.23 4.50 18.10
CA ASP A 11 24.94 5.00 19.44
C ASP A 11 24.99 3.88 20.49
N ILE A 12 25.34 4.25 21.71
CA ILE A 12 25.34 3.37 22.87
C ILE A 12 24.14 3.75 23.74
N ILE A 13 23.28 2.78 24.02
CA ILE A 13 22.06 2.96 24.80
C ILE A 13 22.10 2.07 26.04
N ILE A 14 21.78 2.64 27.19
CA ILE A 14 21.57 1.92 28.42
C ILE A 14 20.11 1.45 28.43
N LEU A 15 19.89 0.20 28.72
CA LEU A 15 18.57 -0.43 28.79
C LEU A 15 18.26 -0.79 30.23
N GLU A 16 17.11 -0.34 30.73
CA GLU A 16 16.63 -0.60 32.08
C GLU A 16 15.28 -1.33 32.07
N THR A 17 14.96 -2.00 33.14
CA THR A 17 13.71 -2.72 33.32
C THR A 17 12.50 -1.82 33.08
N GLY A 18 11.56 -2.26 32.26
CA GLY A 18 10.33 -1.54 31.89
C GLY A 18 10.48 -0.67 30.64
N GLU A 19 11.68 -0.52 30.10
CA GLU A 19 11.91 0.29 28.89
C GLU A 19 11.64 -0.48 27.63
N GLU A 20 11.09 0.23 26.61
CA GLU A 20 10.94 -0.28 25.25
C GLU A 20 12.21 0.01 24.45
N ILE A 21 12.75 -1.01 23.81
CA ILE A 21 13.95 -0.93 22.99
C ILE A 21 13.69 -0.06 21.75
N PRO A 22 14.44 1.04 21.58
CA PRO A 22 14.12 2.05 20.56
C PRO A 22 14.61 1.70 19.15
N ALA A 23 15.60 0.81 19.01
CA ALA A 23 16.26 0.45 17.76
C ALA A 23 16.78 -0.99 17.83
N ASP A 24 17.10 -1.60 16.69
CA ASP A 24 17.78 -2.90 16.69
C ASP A 24 19.26 -2.70 17.05
N GLY A 25 19.77 -3.52 17.94
CA GLY A 25 21.14 -3.42 18.41
C GLY A 25 21.72 -4.72 18.91
N GLU A 26 22.99 -4.66 19.23
CA GLU A 26 23.76 -5.72 19.84
C GLU A 26 24.14 -5.35 21.25
N LEU A 27 23.95 -6.28 22.19
CA LEU A 27 24.33 -6.09 23.57
C LEU A 27 25.84 -6.13 23.73
N ILE A 28 26.38 -5.10 24.37
CA ILE A 28 27.78 -5.02 24.81
C ILE A 28 27.90 -5.61 26.23
N GLU A 29 26.88 -5.36 27.03
CA GLU A 29 26.75 -5.85 28.39
C GLU A 29 25.31 -6.24 28.69
N ALA A 30 25.12 -7.36 29.39
CA ALA A 30 23.82 -7.84 29.82
C ALA A 30 23.95 -8.43 31.23
N ILE A 31 23.14 -7.98 32.17
CA ILE A 31 23.11 -8.47 33.53
C ILE A 31 21.70 -8.94 33.85
N SER A 32 21.54 -10.26 33.95
CA SER A 32 20.24 -10.92 34.20
C SER A 32 19.12 -10.39 33.32
N MET A 33 19.43 -10.10 32.06
CA MET A 33 18.53 -9.37 31.17
C MET A 33 17.50 -10.30 30.54
N GLN A 34 16.23 -9.97 30.76
CA GLN A 34 15.08 -10.67 30.17
C GLN A 34 14.28 -9.69 29.31
N ILE A 35 13.93 -10.13 28.11
CA ILE A 35 13.20 -9.30 27.15
C ILE A 35 11.92 -10.01 26.70
N ASN A 36 10.85 -9.26 26.61
CA ASN A 36 9.61 -9.69 26.00
C ASN A 36 9.67 -9.43 24.47
N GLU A 37 9.79 -10.48 23.69
CA GLU A 37 9.84 -10.45 22.21
C GLU A 37 8.52 -10.93 21.58
N SER A 38 7.43 -11.06 22.32
CA SER A 38 6.16 -11.62 21.82
C SER A 38 5.61 -10.90 20.59
N ASN A 39 5.92 -9.61 20.44
CA ASN A 39 5.51 -8.82 19.29
C ASN A 39 6.20 -9.22 17.98
N LEU A 40 7.36 -9.88 18.06
CA LEU A 40 8.16 -10.27 16.89
C LEU A 40 8.20 -11.79 16.69
N THR A 41 8.48 -12.53 17.75
CA THR A 41 8.70 -13.99 17.69
C THR A 41 7.52 -14.80 18.22
N GLY A 42 6.66 -14.16 19.02
CA GLY A 42 5.58 -14.81 19.78
C GLY A 42 6.03 -15.34 21.14
N GLU A 43 7.32 -15.27 21.48
CA GLU A 43 7.88 -15.73 22.74
C GLU A 43 7.84 -14.61 23.79
N PRO A 44 7.19 -14.85 24.95
CA PRO A 44 6.91 -13.77 25.88
C PRO A 44 8.12 -13.34 26.71
N ILE A 45 9.07 -14.20 26.99
CA ILE A 45 10.28 -13.91 27.77
C ILE A 45 11.45 -14.70 27.24
N ILE A 46 12.52 -14.00 26.91
CA ILE A 46 13.79 -14.58 26.42
C ILE A 46 14.93 -14.00 27.25
N ASP A 47 15.80 -14.89 27.72
CA ASP A 47 17.03 -14.49 28.40
C ASP A 47 18.06 -13.98 27.38
N LYS A 48 18.63 -12.82 27.66
CA LYS A 48 19.66 -12.21 26.81
C LYS A 48 21.01 -12.23 27.51
N THR A 49 22.03 -12.59 26.75
CA THR A 49 23.39 -12.68 27.27
C THR A 49 24.40 -12.27 26.18
N THR A 50 25.56 -11.82 26.64
CA THR A 50 26.72 -11.55 25.79
C THR A 50 27.72 -12.70 25.77
N ASP A 51 27.49 -13.74 26.58
CA ASP A 51 28.34 -14.96 26.61
C ASP A 51 27.94 -15.93 25.49
N GLU A 52 28.81 -16.04 24.49
CA GLU A 52 28.57 -16.88 23.31
C GLU A 52 28.35 -18.37 23.69
N SER A 53 28.88 -18.84 24.84
CA SER A 53 28.67 -20.20 25.30
C SER A 53 27.24 -20.50 25.79
N GLN A 54 26.45 -19.46 26.01
CA GLN A 54 25.07 -19.52 26.48
C GLN A 54 24.04 -19.12 25.38
N PHE A 55 24.49 -18.96 24.15
CA PHE A 55 23.59 -18.64 23.07
C PHE A 55 22.63 -19.78 22.77
N ASP A 56 21.36 -19.47 22.65
CA ASP A 56 20.34 -20.42 22.22
C ASP A 56 20.39 -20.57 20.69
N GLU A 57 20.78 -21.76 20.20
CA GLU A 57 20.88 -22.07 18.78
C GLU A 57 19.50 -22.20 18.11
N GLU A 58 18.43 -22.44 18.87
CA GLU A 58 17.06 -22.56 18.35
C GLU A 58 16.31 -21.21 18.32
N ALA A 59 16.86 -20.17 18.96
CA ALA A 59 16.23 -18.85 19.00
C ALA A 59 16.19 -18.20 17.61
N THR A 60 15.11 -17.50 17.32
CA THR A 60 14.95 -16.75 16.06
C THR A 60 16.02 -15.67 15.88
N TYR A 61 16.43 -15.05 16.98
CA TYR A 61 17.52 -14.09 17.04
C TYR A 61 18.54 -14.52 18.08
N THR A 62 19.82 -14.31 17.80
CA THR A 62 20.89 -14.63 18.73
C THR A 62 20.73 -13.92 20.07
N SER A 63 21.16 -14.56 21.16
CA SER A 63 20.92 -14.08 22.53
C SER A 63 21.56 -12.72 22.84
N ASN A 64 22.51 -12.26 22.03
CA ASN A 64 23.12 -10.93 22.14
C ASN A 64 22.43 -9.85 21.31
N LEU A 65 21.42 -10.18 20.51
CA LEU A 65 20.68 -9.19 19.72
C LEU A 65 19.40 -8.78 20.44
N VAL A 66 19.11 -7.49 20.34
CA VAL A 66 17.88 -6.88 20.85
C VAL A 66 17.18 -6.11 19.74
N MET A 67 15.85 -6.22 19.69
CA MET A 67 15.05 -5.72 18.59
C MET A 67 14.18 -4.55 19.00
N ARG A 68 14.01 -3.61 18.10
CA ARG A 68 13.11 -2.47 18.29
C ARG A 68 11.68 -2.93 18.60
N GLY A 69 11.04 -2.26 19.58
CA GLY A 69 9.65 -2.52 19.94
C GLY A 69 9.44 -3.67 20.91
N THR A 70 10.52 -4.32 21.36
CA THR A 70 10.52 -5.27 22.47
C THR A 70 10.72 -4.54 23.78
N THR A 71 10.40 -5.16 24.92
CA THR A 71 10.43 -4.52 26.24
C THR A 71 11.34 -5.29 27.19
N VAL A 72 12.19 -4.59 27.93
CA VAL A 72 13.01 -5.16 28.99
C VAL A 72 12.10 -5.52 30.16
N VAL A 73 12.02 -6.81 30.51
CA VAL A 73 11.17 -7.31 31.60
C VAL A 73 11.93 -7.28 32.91
N ASP A 74 13.18 -7.70 32.90
CA ASP A 74 14.05 -7.73 34.08
C ASP A 74 15.51 -7.50 33.68
N GLY A 75 16.33 -7.10 34.65
CA GLY A 75 17.75 -6.83 34.46
C GLY A 75 18.04 -5.50 33.78
N HIS A 76 19.27 -5.35 33.34
CA HIS A 76 19.73 -4.16 32.62
C HIS A 76 20.87 -4.55 31.66
N GLY A 77 21.12 -3.68 30.68
CA GLY A 77 22.19 -3.91 29.72
C GLY A 77 22.61 -2.65 28.98
N ILE A 78 23.66 -2.79 28.22
CA ILE A 78 24.15 -1.74 27.31
C ILE A 78 24.15 -2.31 25.91
N MET A 79 23.49 -1.59 24.98
CA MET A 79 23.46 -1.98 23.59
C MET A 79 24.15 -0.96 22.68
N LYS A 80 24.70 -1.44 21.57
CA LYS A 80 25.12 -0.64 20.43
C LYS A 80 24.08 -0.72 19.34
N VAL A 81 23.62 0.41 18.86
CA VAL A 81 22.63 0.49 17.78
C VAL A 81 23.23 0.02 16.46
N LEU A 82 22.59 -0.96 15.84
CA LEU A 82 22.95 -1.49 14.53
C LEU A 82 22.05 -0.99 13.41
N ARG A 83 20.74 -0.86 13.67
CA ARG A 83 19.74 -0.45 12.68
C ARG A 83 18.68 0.45 13.31
N VAL A 84 18.22 1.44 12.54
CA VAL A 84 17.21 2.41 12.97
C VAL A 84 16.09 2.55 11.93
N GLY A 85 14.93 3.02 12.34
CA GLY A 85 13.79 3.33 11.45
C GLY A 85 13.32 2.13 10.63
N ASP A 86 13.23 2.33 9.31
CA ASP A 86 12.75 1.32 8.36
C ASP A 86 13.75 0.16 8.13
N ALA A 87 15.01 0.32 8.54
CA ALA A 87 16.03 -0.72 8.46
C ALA A 87 15.92 -1.74 9.59
N THR A 88 15.15 -1.47 10.66
CA THR A 88 14.87 -2.42 11.75
C THR A 88 14.00 -3.57 11.28
N GLU A 89 14.00 -4.70 12.00
CA GLU A 89 13.15 -5.85 11.63
C GLU A 89 11.67 -5.48 11.60
N ILE A 90 11.18 -4.76 12.59
CA ILE A 90 9.78 -4.29 12.61
C ILE A 90 9.50 -3.27 11.50
N GLY A 91 10.48 -2.43 11.15
CA GLY A 91 10.39 -1.49 10.04
C GLY A 91 10.25 -2.18 8.69
N LYS A 92 11.00 -3.24 8.45
CA LYS A 92 10.90 -4.07 7.23
C LYS A 92 9.53 -4.72 7.09
N VAL A 93 8.98 -5.28 8.17
CA VAL A 93 7.64 -5.88 8.17
C VAL A 93 6.56 -4.83 7.87
N ALA A 94 6.65 -3.66 8.49
CA ALA A 94 5.72 -2.56 8.25
C ALA A 94 5.75 -2.10 6.78
N LYS A 95 6.95 -1.97 6.21
CA LYS A 95 7.13 -1.59 4.80
C LYS A 95 6.57 -2.64 3.85
N GLN A 96 6.86 -3.93 4.06
CA GLN A 96 6.33 -5.02 3.26
C GLN A 96 4.79 -5.10 3.31
N SER A 97 4.20 -4.80 4.47
CA SER A 97 2.75 -4.77 4.64
C SER A 97 2.10 -3.63 3.85
N THR A 98 2.79 -2.51 3.72
CA THR A 98 2.32 -1.35 2.94
C THR A 98 2.47 -1.60 1.44
N GLU A 99 3.59 -2.15 1.00
CA GLU A 99 3.84 -2.45 -0.41
C GLU A 99 2.89 -3.54 -0.96
N LYS A 100 2.54 -4.56 -0.16
CA LYS A 100 1.56 -5.59 -0.55
C LYS A 100 0.13 -5.06 -0.70
N SER A 101 -0.21 -3.93 -0.09
CA SER A 101 -1.54 -3.31 -0.23
C SER A 101 -1.78 -2.69 -1.61
N GLU A 102 -0.75 -2.43 -2.40
CA GLU A 102 -0.89 -1.87 -3.75
C GLU A 102 -1.04 -2.94 -4.84
N GLU A 103 -0.81 -4.21 -4.55
CA GLU A 103 -1.07 -5.28 -5.53
C GLU A 103 -2.59 -5.43 -5.76
N PRO A 104 -3.08 -5.24 -7.00
CA PRO A 104 -4.49 -5.39 -7.31
C PRO A 104 -4.92 -6.82 -7.00
N THR A 105 -5.92 -6.98 -6.16
CA THR A 105 -6.47 -8.30 -5.84
C THR A 105 -6.95 -9.01 -7.12
N PRO A 106 -6.90 -10.35 -7.20
CA PRO A 106 -7.41 -11.11 -8.35
C PRO A 106 -8.83 -10.71 -8.74
N LEU A 107 -9.66 -10.33 -7.77
CA LEU A 107 -11.02 -9.84 -7.97
C LEU A 107 -11.04 -8.50 -8.71
N ASN A 108 -10.18 -7.54 -8.34
CA ASN A 108 -10.07 -6.25 -9.02
C ASN A 108 -9.66 -6.41 -10.47
N VAL A 109 -8.75 -7.34 -10.76
CA VAL A 109 -8.32 -7.64 -12.14
C VAL A 109 -9.48 -8.21 -12.97
N GLN A 110 -10.28 -9.11 -12.40
CA GLN A 110 -11.45 -9.69 -13.09
C GLN A 110 -12.55 -8.65 -13.30
N LEU A 111 -12.84 -7.80 -12.30
CA LEU A 111 -13.81 -6.71 -12.42
C LEU A 111 -13.38 -5.68 -13.46
N SER A 112 -12.10 -5.35 -13.52
CA SER A 112 -11.55 -4.43 -14.52
C SER A 112 -11.72 -4.98 -15.96
N LYS A 113 -11.43 -6.26 -16.18
CA LYS A 113 -11.64 -6.92 -17.48
C LYS A 113 -13.11 -6.93 -17.87
N LEU A 114 -14.01 -7.21 -16.92
CA LEU A 114 -15.46 -7.20 -17.15
C LEU A 114 -15.95 -5.78 -17.49
N ALA A 115 -15.48 -4.78 -16.77
CA ALA A 115 -15.81 -3.38 -17.05
C ALA A 115 -15.36 -2.93 -18.44
N GLN A 116 -14.15 -3.34 -18.85
CA GLN A 116 -13.64 -3.07 -20.22
C GLN A 116 -14.51 -3.76 -21.28
N PHE A 117 -14.90 -5.02 -21.06
CA PHE A 117 -15.77 -5.75 -21.99
C PHE A 117 -17.14 -5.07 -22.12
N ILE A 118 -17.78 -4.70 -21.01
CA ILE A 118 -19.08 -3.99 -21.01
C ILE A 118 -18.92 -2.63 -21.71
N GLY A 119 -17.85 -1.90 -21.46
CA GLY A 119 -17.57 -0.64 -22.13
C GLY A 119 -17.42 -0.78 -23.64
N MET A 120 -16.70 -1.81 -24.09
CA MET A 120 -16.51 -2.09 -25.52
C MET A 120 -17.83 -2.46 -26.21
N VAL A 121 -18.64 -3.30 -25.58
CA VAL A 121 -19.97 -3.67 -26.09
C VAL A 121 -20.90 -2.46 -26.14
N GLY A 122 -20.94 -1.66 -25.06
CA GLY A 122 -21.74 -0.44 -25.03
C GLY A 122 -21.35 0.58 -26.11
N PHE A 123 -20.06 0.79 -26.29
CA PHE A 123 -19.55 1.67 -27.34
C PHE A 123 -19.91 1.15 -28.74
N SER A 124 -19.81 -0.16 -28.97
CA SER A 124 -20.16 -0.78 -30.26
C SER A 124 -21.64 -0.60 -30.61
N VAL A 125 -22.52 -0.79 -29.63
CA VAL A 125 -23.96 -0.59 -29.81
C VAL A 125 -24.29 0.90 -30.08
N ALA A 126 -23.69 1.80 -29.33
CA ALA A 126 -23.87 3.24 -29.56
C ALA A 126 -23.40 3.66 -30.96
N MET A 127 -22.25 3.16 -31.41
CA MET A 127 -21.71 3.42 -32.72
C MET A 127 -22.59 2.87 -33.84
N ALA A 128 -23.11 1.63 -33.68
CA ALA A 128 -24.02 1.03 -34.63
C ALA A 128 -25.33 1.82 -34.73
N THR A 129 -25.90 2.24 -33.61
CA THR A 129 -27.10 3.07 -33.55
C THR A 129 -26.88 4.42 -34.25
N PHE A 130 -25.76 5.06 -33.97
CA PHE A 130 -25.38 6.30 -34.63
C PHE A 130 -25.28 6.14 -36.17
N LEU A 131 -24.62 5.07 -36.63
CA LEU A 131 -24.49 4.77 -38.07
C LEU A 131 -25.85 4.56 -38.74
N VAL A 132 -26.75 3.80 -38.10
CA VAL A 132 -28.10 3.57 -38.63
C VAL A 132 -28.87 4.88 -38.80
N PHE A 133 -28.85 5.75 -37.80
CA PHE A 133 -29.50 7.07 -37.89
C PHE A 133 -28.82 7.96 -38.93
N PHE A 134 -27.49 7.96 -38.97
CA PHE A 134 -26.74 8.74 -39.97
C PHE A 134 -27.04 8.33 -41.42
N ILE A 135 -27.05 7.01 -41.68
CA ILE A 135 -27.37 6.47 -43.00
C ILE A 135 -28.81 6.80 -43.39
N LYS A 136 -29.76 6.61 -42.44
CA LYS A 136 -31.16 6.96 -42.65
C LYS A 136 -31.31 8.45 -43.05
N ASP A 137 -30.65 9.34 -42.31
CA ASP A 137 -30.70 10.77 -42.58
C ASP A 137 -30.03 11.14 -43.93
N ALA A 138 -28.89 10.51 -44.23
CA ALA A 138 -28.18 10.73 -45.48
C ALA A 138 -28.99 10.25 -46.72
N LEU A 139 -29.70 9.12 -46.59
CA LEU A 139 -30.58 8.62 -47.65
C LEU A 139 -31.83 9.47 -47.83
N LEU A 140 -32.40 10.00 -46.74
CA LEU A 140 -33.54 10.95 -46.81
C LEU A 140 -33.16 12.29 -47.41
N ILE A 141 -31.93 12.79 -47.19
CA ILE A 141 -31.44 14.02 -47.79
C ILE A 141 -31.25 13.85 -49.30
N GLY A 142 -30.88 12.63 -49.77
CA GLY A 142 -30.75 12.32 -51.21
C GLY A 142 -32.08 12.22 -51.96
N SER A 143 -33.23 12.17 -51.30
CA SER A 143 -34.55 12.04 -51.87
C SER A 143 -35.44 13.29 -51.79
N VAL A 144 -34.95 14.37 -51.18
CA VAL A 144 -35.73 15.62 -51.02
C VAL A 144 -35.12 16.76 -51.80
N GLU A 145 -35.90 17.24 -52.74
CA GLU A 145 -35.65 18.40 -53.56
C GLU A 145 -35.28 19.66 -52.72
N TYR A 146 -34.26 20.37 -53.14
CA TYR A 146 -33.61 21.49 -52.50
C TYR A 146 -34.60 22.66 -52.27
N ASN A 147 -35.31 22.66 -51.15
CA ASN A 147 -36.09 23.80 -50.68
C ASN A 147 -35.47 24.32 -49.39
N GLY A 148 -35.02 25.59 -49.39
CA GLY A 148 -34.32 26.24 -48.28
C GLY A 148 -35.08 26.28 -46.93
N ALA A 149 -36.37 25.91 -46.89
CA ALA A 149 -37.16 25.71 -45.69
C ALA A 149 -36.76 24.49 -44.87
N LEU A 150 -36.09 23.52 -45.48
CA LEU A 150 -35.65 22.27 -44.83
C LEU A 150 -34.43 22.47 -43.93
N LEU A 151 -33.54 23.39 -44.22
CA LEU A 151 -32.36 23.65 -43.43
C LEU A 151 -32.71 24.12 -42.02
N ASN A 152 -33.74 24.95 -41.89
CA ASN A 152 -34.14 25.54 -40.60
C ASN A 152 -34.91 24.57 -39.69
N ASN A 153 -35.61 23.57 -40.28
CA ASN A 153 -36.33 22.55 -39.53
C ASN A 153 -35.49 21.30 -39.20
N LEU A 154 -34.42 21.07 -39.97
CA LEU A 154 -33.53 19.89 -39.72
C LEU A 154 -32.39 20.16 -38.76
N ILE A 155 -31.83 21.37 -38.79
CA ILE A 155 -30.62 21.67 -38.02
C ILE A 155 -30.97 22.05 -36.58
N GLY A 156 -32.02 22.82 -36.35
CA GLY A 156 -32.39 23.30 -35.02
C GLY A 156 -32.68 22.21 -33.99
N PRO A 157 -33.68 21.32 -34.22
CA PRO A 157 -34.03 20.29 -33.23
C PRO A 157 -33.00 19.17 -33.09
N LYS A 158 -32.23 18.92 -34.15
CA LYS A 158 -31.20 17.84 -34.10
C LYS A 158 -29.93 18.28 -33.38
N ILE A 159 -29.51 19.50 -33.49
CA ILE A 159 -28.39 20.04 -32.70
C ILE A 159 -28.77 20.05 -31.22
N ILE A 160 -29.99 20.37 -30.86
CA ILE A 160 -30.47 20.38 -29.48
C ILE A 160 -30.48 18.92 -28.91
N SER A 161 -30.91 17.94 -29.70
CA SER A 161 -30.93 16.54 -29.23
C SER A 161 -29.52 15.96 -29.09
N ILE A 162 -28.59 16.32 -29.94
CA ILE A 162 -27.18 15.89 -29.84
C ILE A 162 -26.52 16.58 -28.62
N ALA A 163 -26.79 17.86 -28.39
CA ALA A 163 -26.27 18.55 -27.20
C ALA A 163 -26.84 17.99 -25.89
N ALA A 164 -28.11 17.59 -25.88
CA ALA A 164 -28.72 16.90 -24.73
C ALA A 164 -28.14 15.51 -24.47
N ILE A 165 -27.83 14.75 -25.52
CA ILE A 165 -27.16 13.43 -25.40
C ILE A 165 -25.72 13.55 -24.91
N LEU A 166 -25.02 14.63 -25.30
CA LEU A 166 -23.64 14.89 -24.84
C LEU A 166 -23.54 15.56 -23.48
N GLY A 167 -24.68 15.83 -22.81
CA GLY A 167 -24.68 16.42 -21.46
C GLY A 167 -24.08 17.84 -21.39
N LEU A 168 -24.16 18.60 -22.48
CA LEU A 168 -23.60 19.95 -22.59
C LEU A 168 -24.64 21.08 -22.25
N MET A 169 -25.63 20.73 -21.43
CA MET A 169 -26.54 21.70 -20.78
C MET A 169 -26.48 21.59 -19.28
#